data_8d3c5b38e572dea235a854d4084a232a
#
_entry.id   8d3c5b38e572dea235a854d4084a232a
#
_cell.length_a   1.000
_cell.length_b   1.000
_cell.length_c   1.000
_cell.angle_alpha   90.00
_cell.angle_beta   90.00
_cell.angle_gamma   90.00
#
_symmetry.space_group_name_H-M   'P 1'
#
loop_
_entity.id
_entity.type
_entity.pdbx_description
1 polymer ?
#
loop_
_entity_poly.entity_id
_entity_poly.type
_entity_poly.pdbx_seq_one_letter_code
_entity_poly.pdbx_strand_id
1 'polypeptide(L)'
;MRIATFNVNGIGSRLPALLQWLHETQPDAVCLQELKAPQEKFPEAAINEAGYQAIWHGQKSWNGVAILARGVAPIEVGRGLPGDPDDEQSRYIEAVVNGVLIAGLYLPNGNPAPGPKFDYKLQWFERLITHSARLLDSGTPTVIAGDFNVMPTELDVYKPERWVDDALFRPEIREAFHRLLAQGWTDALRTMHPGETIYTFWDYFRNAYGRNAGLRIDHLLLSPDLAPSLKAADVDRDVRGREKPSDHAPVWIELDIDGGK
;
A
#
# COMPACT_ATOMS: atom_id res chain seq x y z
N MET A 1 -1.98 -17.88 -2.87
CA MET A 1 -1.89 -16.89 -1.78
C MET A 1 -2.46 -15.56 -2.24
N ARG A 2 -3.37 -14.95 -1.47
CA ARG A 2 -3.95 -13.62 -1.79
C ARG A 2 -3.39 -12.56 -0.84
N ILE A 3 -2.76 -11.51 -1.38
CA ILE A 3 -2.17 -10.40 -0.63
C ILE A 3 -2.86 -9.11 -1.05
N ALA A 4 -3.17 -8.23 -0.09
CA ALA A 4 -3.85 -6.97 -0.37
C ALA A 4 -3.16 -5.78 0.32
N THR A 5 -3.46 -4.59 -0.17
CA THR A 5 -3.16 -3.31 0.50
C THR A 5 -4.42 -2.47 0.59
N PHE A 6 -4.59 -1.78 1.71
CA PHE A 6 -5.75 -0.93 1.94
C PHE A 6 -5.42 0.26 2.87
N ASN A 7 -5.38 1.44 2.32
CA ASN A 7 -5.37 2.66 3.13
C ASN A 7 -6.76 2.86 3.75
N VAL A 8 -6.86 2.69 5.07
CA VAL A 8 -8.14 2.72 5.80
C VAL A 8 -8.58 4.12 6.22
N ASN A 9 -7.73 5.12 6.05
CA ASN A 9 -8.04 6.53 6.43
C ASN A 9 -8.65 6.66 7.84
N GLY A 10 -7.99 6.05 8.83
CA GLY A 10 -8.41 6.02 10.23
C GLY A 10 -9.12 4.73 10.64
N ILE A 11 -8.34 3.80 11.20
CA ILE A 11 -8.81 2.44 11.53
C ILE A 11 -10.00 2.44 12.49
N GLY A 12 -10.04 3.36 13.48
CA GLY A 12 -11.12 3.39 14.46
C GLY A 12 -12.50 3.63 13.85
N SER A 13 -12.59 4.55 12.89
CA SER A 13 -13.85 4.91 12.23
C SER A 13 -14.24 3.97 11.09
N ARG A 14 -13.29 3.23 10.52
CA ARG A 14 -13.48 2.29 9.39
C ARG A 14 -13.39 0.84 9.80
N LEU A 15 -13.23 0.55 11.09
CA LEU A 15 -13.12 -0.82 11.59
C LEU A 15 -14.27 -1.74 11.13
N PRO A 16 -15.56 -1.33 11.23
CA PRO A 16 -16.66 -2.19 10.76
C PRO A 16 -16.55 -2.53 9.26
N ALA A 17 -16.21 -1.54 8.43
CA ALA A 17 -16.04 -1.74 6.98
C ALA A 17 -14.84 -2.63 6.65
N LEU A 18 -13.73 -2.47 7.39
CA LEU A 18 -12.55 -3.33 7.28
C LEU A 18 -12.89 -4.77 7.65
N LEU A 19 -13.52 -5.01 8.80
CA LEU A 19 -13.90 -6.35 9.27
C LEU A 19 -14.86 -7.04 8.31
N GLN A 20 -15.84 -6.31 7.78
CA GLN A 20 -16.76 -6.82 6.78
C GLN A 20 -16.01 -7.26 5.52
N TRP A 21 -15.10 -6.43 4.99
CA TRP A 21 -14.31 -6.74 3.81
C TRP A 21 -13.37 -7.94 4.05
N LEU A 22 -12.71 -8.02 5.19
CA LEU A 22 -11.88 -9.17 5.59
C LEU A 22 -12.69 -10.47 5.63
N HIS A 23 -13.92 -10.43 6.15
CA HIS A 23 -14.83 -11.59 6.20
C HIS A 23 -15.26 -12.04 4.79
N GLU A 24 -15.58 -11.10 3.90
CA GLU A 24 -16.05 -11.39 2.54
C GLU A 24 -14.95 -11.93 1.63
N THR A 25 -13.74 -11.38 1.71
CA THR A 25 -12.66 -11.64 0.73
C THR A 25 -11.56 -12.56 1.24
N GLN A 26 -11.40 -12.67 2.57
CA GLN A 26 -10.47 -13.56 3.26
C GLN A 26 -9.04 -13.56 2.69
N PRO A 27 -8.38 -12.40 2.48
CA PRO A 27 -7.00 -12.38 2.01
C PRO A 27 -6.07 -13.04 3.03
N ASP A 28 -5.00 -13.68 2.55
CA ASP A 28 -4.00 -14.32 3.42
C ASP A 28 -3.15 -13.30 4.17
N ALA A 29 -2.86 -12.15 3.52
CA ALA A 29 -2.18 -11.03 4.15
C ALA A 29 -2.72 -9.68 3.66
N VAL A 30 -2.69 -8.66 4.53
CA VAL A 30 -3.14 -7.30 4.23
C VAL A 30 -2.19 -6.27 4.80
N CYS A 31 -1.72 -5.34 3.98
CA CYS A 31 -1.02 -4.13 4.41
C CYS A 31 -2.04 -3.01 4.61
N LEU A 32 -2.08 -2.40 5.81
CA LEU A 32 -2.93 -1.25 6.11
C LEU A 32 -2.10 0.01 6.20
N GLN A 33 -2.67 1.14 5.75
CA GLN A 33 -2.07 2.47 5.87
C GLN A 33 -3.06 3.43 6.52
N GLU A 34 -2.54 4.54 7.02
CA GLU A 34 -3.29 5.59 7.71
C GLU A 34 -4.13 5.06 8.88
N LEU A 35 -3.51 4.28 9.76
CA LEU A 35 -4.19 3.81 10.98
C LEU A 35 -4.72 4.98 11.81
N LYS A 36 -3.97 6.11 11.85
CA LYS A 36 -4.30 7.34 12.61
C LYS A 36 -4.62 7.04 14.07
N ALA A 37 -4.00 6.00 14.60
CA ALA A 37 -4.18 5.52 15.96
C ALA A 37 -2.80 5.32 16.61
N PRO A 38 -2.58 5.76 17.86
CA PRO A 38 -1.35 5.45 18.57
C PRO A 38 -1.24 3.94 18.82
N GLN A 39 -0.05 3.47 19.16
CA GLN A 39 0.27 2.02 19.27
C GLN A 39 -0.74 1.25 20.13
N GLU A 40 -1.13 1.81 21.26
CA GLU A 40 -2.04 1.19 22.24
C GLU A 40 -3.54 1.25 21.86
N LYS A 41 -3.88 1.93 20.77
CA LYS A 41 -5.27 2.08 20.27
C LYS A 41 -5.58 1.26 19.03
N PHE A 42 -4.64 0.44 18.58
CA PHE A 42 -4.91 -0.50 17.51
C PHE A 42 -5.97 -1.52 17.96
N PRO A 43 -6.98 -1.82 17.14
CA PRO A 43 -8.10 -2.70 17.53
C PRO A 43 -7.74 -4.19 17.42
N GLU A 44 -6.65 -4.61 18.08
CA GLU A 44 -6.08 -5.96 17.97
C GLU A 44 -7.13 -7.05 18.28
N ALA A 45 -7.93 -6.88 19.35
CA ALA A 45 -8.93 -7.88 19.72
C ALA A 45 -9.94 -8.14 18.60
N ALA A 46 -10.47 -7.09 17.97
CA ALA A 46 -11.43 -7.24 16.87
C ALA A 46 -10.81 -7.86 15.61
N ILE A 47 -9.55 -7.56 15.34
CA ILE A 47 -8.77 -8.17 14.23
C ILE A 47 -8.57 -9.67 14.53
N ASN A 48 -8.23 -10.03 15.77
CA ASN A 48 -8.07 -11.43 16.17
C ASN A 48 -9.40 -12.21 16.10
N GLU A 49 -10.50 -11.61 16.52
CA GLU A 49 -11.85 -12.19 16.39
C GLU A 49 -12.25 -12.44 14.93
N ALA A 50 -11.74 -11.62 14.01
CA ALA A 50 -11.93 -11.81 12.56
C ALA A 50 -11.03 -12.89 11.95
N GLY A 51 -10.18 -13.57 12.75
CA GLY A 51 -9.30 -14.64 12.31
C GLY A 51 -7.92 -14.18 11.79
N TYR A 52 -7.54 -12.93 12.07
CA TYR A 52 -6.26 -12.36 11.68
C TYR A 52 -5.39 -12.09 12.90
N GLN A 53 -4.08 -12.26 12.74
CA GLN A 53 -3.08 -11.73 13.66
C GLN A 53 -2.38 -10.54 12.99
N ALA A 54 -1.84 -9.60 13.77
CA ALA A 54 -1.30 -8.37 13.24
C ALA A 54 0.00 -7.94 13.92
N ILE A 55 0.86 -7.30 13.15
CA ILE A 55 1.88 -6.37 13.65
C ILE A 55 1.54 -4.97 13.15
N TRP A 56 1.85 -3.95 13.92
CA TRP A 56 1.57 -2.58 13.53
C TRP A 56 2.58 -1.58 14.10
N HIS A 57 2.72 -0.48 13.41
CA HIS A 57 3.48 0.68 13.83
C HIS A 57 2.52 1.87 13.89
N GLY A 58 2.00 2.15 15.08
CA GLY A 58 0.96 3.17 15.31
C GLY A 58 1.54 4.57 15.45
N GLN A 59 0.76 5.57 15.08
CA GLN A 59 1.05 6.98 15.30
C GLN A 59 -0.24 7.76 15.51
N LYS A 60 -0.24 8.65 16.51
CA LYS A 60 -1.42 9.48 16.80
C LYS A 60 -1.69 10.47 15.66
N SER A 61 -2.94 10.58 15.26
CA SER A 61 -3.49 11.57 14.29
C SER A 61 -3.14 11.35 12.83
N TRP A 62 -1.92 10.95 12.52
CA TRP A 62 -1.38 10.79 11.17
C TRP A 62 -0.66 9.45 11.03
N ASN A 63 -0.47 8.99 9.78
CA ASN A 63 0.32 7.81 9.47
C ASN A 63 -0.20 6.53 10.15
N GLY A 64 0.71 5.62 10.45
CA GLY A 64 0.44 4.30 11.00
C GLY A 64 0.24 3.25 9.92
N VAL A 65 0.99 2.16 10.02
CA VAL A 65 0.96 1.01 9.11
C VAL A 65 0.79 -0.29 9.88
N ALA A 66 0.18 -1.29 9.25
CA ALA A 66 0.06 -2.63 9.83
C ALA A 66 0.17 -3.71 8.75
N ILE A 67 0.56 -4.91 9.17
CA ILE A 67 0.44 -6.13 8.37
C ILE A 67 -0.43 -7.09 9.16
N LEU A 68 -1.53 -7.52 8.54
CA LEU A 68 -2.43 -8.55 9.04
C LEU A 68 -2.14 -9.86 8.30
N ALA A 69 -2.21 -11.00 9.01
CA ALA A 69 -2.11 -12.32 8.41
C ALA A 69 -3.21 -13.24 8.92
N ARG A 70 -3.87 -13.96 8.03
CA ARG A 70 -4.99 -14.84 8.33
C ARG A 70 -4.50 -16.18 8.86
N GLY A 71 -4.93 -16.52 10.09
CA GLY A 71 -4.68 -17.82 10.72
C GLY A 71 -3.24 -18.06 11.19
N VAL A 72 -2.30 -17.15 10.91
CA VAL A 72 -0.89 -17.24 11.32
C VAL A 72 -0.41 -15.89 11.86
N ALA A 73 0.61 -15.89 12.71
CA ALA A 73 1.25 -14.67 13.17
C ALA A 73 2.21 -14.13 12.09
N PRO A 74 2.14 -12.85 11.70
CA PRO A 74 3.21 -12.23 10.91
C PRO A 74 4.51 -12.23 11.73
N ILE A 75 5.62 -12.66 11.13
CA ILE A 75 6.94 -12.62 11.78
C ILE A 75 7.57 -11.28 11.42
N GLU A 76 7.61 -10.35 12.38
CA GLU A 76 8.19 -9.01 12.16
C GLU A 76 9.69 -9.12 11.82
N VAL A 77 10.10 -8.46 10.76
CA VAL A 77 11.49 -8.41 10.28
C VAL A 77 12.08 -7.02 10.45
N GLY A 78 11.28 -5.98 10.22
CA GLY A 78 11.72 -4.60 10.32
C GLY A 78 10.59 -3.61 10.60
N ARG A 79 10.95 -2.49 11.24
CA ARG A 79 10.02 -1.39 11.57
C ARG A 79 10.72 -0.07 11.34
N GLY A 80 10.07 0.81 10.57
CA GLY A 80 10.67 2.03 10.04
C GLY A 80 11.54 1.77 8.82
N LEU A 81 11.52 2.70 7.87
CA LEU A 81 12.34 2.60 6.66
C LEU A 81 13.81 2.91 6.99
N PRO A 82 14.77 2.01 6.69
CA PRO A 82 16.18 2.26 6.95
C PRO A 82 16.73 3.51 6.23
N GLY A 83 17.85 4.05 6.75
CA GLY A 83 18.61 5.12 6.11
C GLY A 83 18.45 6.51 6.72
N ASP A 84 17.53 6.67 7.67
CA ASP A 84 17.41 7.90 8.47
C ASP A 84 16.93 7.53 9.89
N PRO A 85 17.84 7.48 10.88
CA PRO A 85 17.47 7.12 12.24
C PRO A 85 16.63 8.19 12.97
N ASP A 86 16.57 9.41 12.44
CA ASP A 86 15.81 10.52 13.02
C ASP A 86 14.38 10.59 12.47
N ASP A 87 14.03 9.73 11.49
CA ASP A 87 12.68 9.65 10.95
C ASP A 87 11.77 8.81 11.86
N GLU A 88 11.02 9.49 12.71
CA GLU A 88 10.08 8.87 13.66
C GLU A 88 8.70 8.57 13.08
N GLN A 89 8.48 8.82 11.78
CA GLN A 89 7.15 8.62 11.18
C GLN A 89 6.83 7.15 10.94
N SER A 90 5.67 6.72 11.42
CA SER A 90 5.18 5.33 11.32
C SER A 90 4.64 5.04 9.91
N ARG A 91 5.56 4.84 8.94
CA ARG A 91 5.24 4.71 7.52
C ARG A 91 5.68 3.41 6.87
N TYR A 92 6.41 2.56 7.62
CA TYR A 92 7.02 1.36 7.05
C TYR A 92 7.10 0.23 8.08
N ILE A 93 6.79 -1.00 7.65
CA ILE A 93 6.90 -2.21 8.46
C ILE A 93 7.10 -3.44 7.57
N GLU A 94 7.91 -4.41 8.00
CA GLU A 94 8.17 -5.65 7.28
C GLU A 94 7.81 -6.88 8.11
N ALA A 95 7.22 -7.87 7.47
CA ALA A 95 6.98 -9.19 8.06
C ALA A 95 7.07 -10.32 7.05
N VAL A 96 7.42 -11.49 7.52
CA VAL A 96 7.26 -12.73 6.76
C VAL A 96 5.89 -13.35 7.09
N VAL A 97 5.12 -13.65 6.04
CA VAL A 97 3.84 -14.35 6.10
C VAL A 97 3.87 -15.51 5.09
N ASN A 98 3.71 -16.73 5.57
CA ASN A 98 3.71 -17.95 4.73
C ASN A 98 4.91 -18.02 3.75
N GLY A 99 6.10 -17.64 4.21
CA GLY A 99 7.33 -17.69 3.41
C GLY A 99 7.56 -16.51 2.47
N VAL A 100 6.65 -15.56 2.40
CA VAL A 100 6.77 -14.32 1.61
C VAL A 100 7.11 -13.16 2.53
N LEU A 101 8.16 -12.40 2.21
CA LEU A 101 8.45 -11.14 2.86
C LEU A 101 7.50 -10.07 2.32
N ILE A 102 6.75 -9.43 3.21
CA ILE A 102 5.82 -8.36 2.88
C ILE A 102 6.35 -7.06 3.49
N ALA A 103 6.62 -6.07 2.65
CA ALA A 103 7.02 -4.72 3.05
C ALA A 103 5.82 -3.79 2.88
N GLY A 104 5.19 -3.42 3.99
CA GLY A 104 4.03 -2.54 4.04
C GLY A 104 4.45 -1.07 4.20
N LEU A 105 3.99 -0.19 3.32
CA LEU A 105 4.39 1.21 3.33
C LEU A 105 3.25 2.21 3.16
N TYR A 106 3.49 3.41 3.67
CA TYR A 106 2.71 4.62 3.45
C TYR A 106 3.66 5.77 3.08
N LEU A 107 3.88 5.97 1.78
CA LEU A 107 4.79 6.99 1.26
C LEU A 107 4.25 8.39 1.54
N PRO A 108 5.07 9.38 1.94
CA PRO A 108 4.59 10.74 2.19
C PRO A 108 3.81 11.33 1.02
N ASN A 109 2.70 12.02 1.31
CA ASN A 109 1.92 12.72 0.28
C ASN A 109 2.74 13.79 -0.44
N GLY A 110 3.44 14.64 0.29
CA GLY A 110 4.38 15.62 -0.25
C GLY A 110 3.79 16.97 -0.63
N ASN A 111 2.47 17.14 -0.61
CA ASN A 111 1.86 18.44 -0.91
C ASN A 111 1.96 19.43 0.26
N PRO A 112 2.07 20.75 -0.03
CA PRO A 112 2.21 21.36 -1.34
C PRO A 112 3.59 21.16 -1.95
N ALA A 113 3.67 21.02 -3.29
CA ALA A 113 4.90 20.94 -4.05
C ALA A 113 5.04 22.20 -4.96
N PRO A 114 6.26 22.73 -5.14
CA PRO A 114 7.49 22.37 -4.42
C PRO A 114 7.47 22.83 -2.96
N GLY A 115 8.33 22.26 -2.11
CA GLY A 115 8.48 22.67 -0.73
C GLY A 115 9.00 21.56 0.20
N PRO A 116 9.20 21.85 1.49
CA PRO A 116 9.85 20.91 2.42
C PRO A 116 9.17 19.55 2.54
N LYS A 117 7.84 19.50 2.37
CA LYS A 117 7.11 18.21 2.38
C LYS A 117 7.40 17.37 1.13
N PHE A 118 7.58 18.03 -0.01
CA PHE A 118 7.95 17.35 -1.24
C PHE A 118 9.41 16.90 -1.21
N ASP A 119 10.30 17.72 -0.66
CA ASP A 119 11.71 17.37 -0.45
C ASP A 119 11.84 16.13 0.46
N TYR A 120 11.09 16.10 1.57
CA TYR A 120 11.01 14.92 2.45
C TYR A 120 10.48 13.68 1.71
N LYS A 121 9.44 13.83 0.89
CA LYS A 121 8.89 12.74 0.06
C LYS A 121 9.96 12.17 -0.88
N LEU A 122 10.71 13.01 -1.58
CA LEU A 122 11.76 12.58 -2.48
C LEU A 122 12.90 11.86 -1.74
N GLN A 123 13.35 12.40 -0.60
CA GLN A 123 14.36 11.76 0.24
C GLN A 123 13.88 10.41 0.77
N TRP A 124 12.63 10.32 1.20
CA TRP A 124 12.02 9.08 1.65
C TRP A 124 11.99 8.04 0.51
N PHE A 125 11.67 8.47 -0.71
CA PHE A 125 11.66 7.58 -1.87
C PHE A 125 13.06 7.08 -2.26
N GLU A 126 14.09 7.91 -2.15
CA GLU A 126 15.49 7.48 -2.37
C GLU A 126 15.92 6.41 -1.35
N ARG A 127 15.50 6.54 -0.10
CA ARG A 127 15.71 5.51 0.93
C ARG A 127 14.98 4.21 0.56
N LEU A 128 13.73 4.30 0.08
CA LEU A 128 12.96 3.15 -0.39
C LEU A 128 13.67 2.45 -1.56
N ILE A 129 14.14 3.18 -2.57
CA ILE A 129 14.90 2.63 -3.70
C ILE A 129 16.15 1.89 -3.20
N THR A 130 16.90 2.50 -2.30
CA THR A 130 18.11 1.90 -1.72
C THR A 130 17.78 0.63 -0.94
N HIS A 131 16.72 0.64 -0.14
CA HIS A 131 16.32 -0.51 0.67
C HIS A 131 15.74 -1.63 -0.20
N SER A 132 14.93 -1.29 -1.20
CA SER A 132 14.34 -2.26 -2.14
C SER A 132 15.40 -3.04 -2.92
N ALA A 133 16.53 -2.42 -3.27
CA ALA A 133 17.66 -3.14 -3.87
C ALA A 133 18.22 -4.20 -2.92
N ARG A 134 18.34 -3.88 -1.61
CA ARG A 134 18.79 -4.86 -0.60
C ARG A 134 17.79 -6.00 -0.41
N LEU A 135 16.49 -5.73 -0.51
CA LEU A 135 15.46 -6.78 -0.48
C LEU A 135 15.63 -7.75 -1.65
N LEU A 136 15.89 -7.24 -2.87
CA LEU A 136 16.18 -8.09 -4.03
C LEU A 136 17.48 -8.89 -3.85
N ASP A 137 18.53 -8.26 -3.35
CA ASP A 137 19.83 -8.92 -3.10
C ASP A 137 19.72 -10.05 -2.05
N SER A 138 18.74 -10.02 -1.16
CA SER A 138 18.49 -11.08 -0.19
C SER A 138 18.00 -12.39 -0.82
N GLY A 139 17.47 -12.34 -2.05
CA GLY A 139 16.86 -13.48 -2.72
C GLY A 139 15.58 -14.01 -2.04
N THR A 140 15.02 -13.27 -1.08
CA THR A 140 13.77 -13.64 -0.42
C THR A 140 12.58 -13.21 -1.30
N PRO A 141 11.63 -14.12 -1.60
CA PRO A 141 10.41 -13.76 -2.31
C PRO A 141 9.68 -12.61 -1.60
N THR A 142 9.57 -11.45 -2.26
CA THR A 142 9.15 -10.21 -1.61
C THR A 142 8.01 -9.51 -2.35
N VAL A 143 7.05 -8.99 -1.59
CA VAL A 143 6.01 -8.05 -2.06
C VAL A 143 6.18 -6.72 -1.34
N ILE A 144 6.34 -5.62 -2.07
CA ILE A 144 6.24 -4.26 -1.52
C ILE A 144 4.81 -3.77 -1.81
N ALA A 145 4.05 -3.47 -0.77
CA ALA A 145 2.63 -3.12 -0.89
C ALA A 145 2.29 -1.88 -0.05
N GLY A 146 1.48 -0.99 -0.60
CA GLY A 146 1.01 0.16 0.15
C GLY A 146 0.48 1.30 -0.69
N ASP A 147 0.21 2.41 -0.01
CA ASP A 147 -0.08 3.69 -0.62
C ASP A 147 1.25 4.43 -0.90
N PHE A 148 1.61 4.46 -2.17
CA PHE A 148 2.84 5.12 -2.64
C PHE A 148 2.65 6.61 -2.89
N ASN A 149 1.41 7.10 -2.86
CA ASN A 149 1.13 8.50 -3.20
C ASN A 149 1.80 8.93 -4.53
N VAL A 150 1.82 8.05 -5.53
CA VAL A 150 2.39 8.29 -6.87
C VAL A 150 1.43 7.76 -7.92
N MET A 151 1.17 8.59 -8.93
CA MET A 151 0.51 8.22 -10.18
C MET A 151 1.57 8.05 -11.26
N PRO A 152 2.00 6.81 -11.60
CA PRO A 152 3.15 6.59 -12.48
C PRO A 152 2.97 7.10 -13.90
N THR A 153 1.76 7.01 -14.45
CA THR A 153 1.45 7.35 -15.83
C THR A 153 0.15 8.16 -15.95
N GLU A 154 -0.16 8.63 -17.14
CA GLU A 154 -1.42 9.34 -17.41
C GLU A 154 -2.65 8.43 -17.31
N LEU A 155 -2.49 7.11 -17.44
CA LEU A 155 -3.57 6.13 -17.22
C LEU A 155 -3.97 6.03 -15.73
N ASP A 156 -3.12 6.50 -14.83
CA ASP A 156 -3.28 6.38 -13.38
C ASP A 156 -3.99 7.58 -12.75
N VAL A 157 -4.44 8.52 -13.56
CA VAL A 157 -5.00 9.77 -13.06
C VAL A 157 -6.15 10.29 -13.93
N TYR A 158 -7.24 10.71 -13.28
CA TYR A 158 -8.33 11.38 -13.96
C TYR A 158 -7.94 12.83 -14.29
N LYS A 159 -7.92 13.19 -15.62
CA LYS A 159 -7.52 14.51 -16.12
C LYS A 159 -6.09 14.91 -15.72
N PRO A 160 -5.08 14.23 -16.29
CA PRO A 160 -3.66 14.43 -15.95
C PRO A 160 -3.22 15.89 -16.00
N GLU A 161 -3.75 16.68 -16.92
CA GLU A 161 -3.43 18.10 -17.09
C GLU A 161 -3.69 18.95 -15.84
N ARG A 162 -4.46 18.45 -14.88
CA ARG A 162 -4.78 19.15 -13.62
C ARG A 162 -3.83 18.81 -12.48
N TRP A 163 -2.95 17.83 -12.68
CA TRP A 163 -2.10 17.25 -11.65
C TRP A 163 -0.61 17.51 -11.88
N VAL A 164 -0.24 18.19 -12.96
CA VAL A 164 1.17 18.38 -13.37
C VAL A 164 2.06 19.01 -12.27
N ASP A 165 1.47 19.84 -11.41
CA ASP A 165 2.17 20.50 -10.29
C ASP A 165 1.95 19.78 -8.95
N ASP A 166 1.12 18.72 -8.92
CA ASP A 166 0.82 17.99 -7.70
C ASP A 166 1.95 17.02 -7.32
N ALA A 167 2.27 16.94 -6.02
CA ALA A 167 3.34 16.07 -5.49
C ALA A 167 3.17 14.58 -5.84
N LEU A 168 1.97 14.13 -6.21
CA LEU A 168 1.68 12.75 -6.60
C LEU A 168 1.97 12.48 -8.09
N PHE A 169 2.13 13.53 -8.93
CA PHE A 169 2.25 13.38 -10.37
C PHE A 169 3.44 14.13 -11.00
N ARG A 170 4.15 14.93 -10.25
CA ARG A 170 5.34 15.63 -10.74
C ARG A 170 6.36 14.68 -11.37
N PRO A 171 7.11 15.14 -12.40
CA PRO A 171 8.11 14.30 -13.09
C PRO A 171 9.08 13.61 -12.12
N GLU A 172 9.54 14.33 -11.09
CA GLU A 172 10.55 13.84 -10.16
C GLU A 172 10.09 12.58 -9.39
N ILE A 173 8.82 12.56 -8.97
CA ILE A 173 8.29 11.41 -8.22
C ILE A 173 7.95 10.24 -9.15
N ARG A 174 7.50 10.51 -10.36
CA ARG A 174 7.23 9.49 -11.38
C ARG A 174 8.53 8.82 -11.81
N GLU A 175 9.60 9.60 -12.01
CA GLU A 175 10.95 9.09 -12.32
C GLU A 175 11.47 8.20 -11.17
N ALA A 176 11.30 8.62 -9.92
CA ALA A 176 11.68 7.81 -8.76
C ALA A 176 10.94 6.46 -8.76
N PHE A 177 9.64 6.43 -9.05
CA PHE A 177 8.88 5.19 -9.18
C PHE A 177 9.38 4.30 -10.33
N HIS A 178 9.68 4.88 -11.48
CA HIS A 178 10.24 4.13 -12.62
C HIS A 178 11.64 3.58 -12.31
N ARG A 179 12.50 4.32 -11.58
CA ARG A 179 13.79 3.81 -11.11
C ARG A 179 13.64 2.64 -10.13
N LEU A 180 12.63 2.69 -9.26
CA LEU A 180 12.30 1.56 -8.40
C LEU A 180 11.95 0.32 -9.24
N LEU A 181 11.04 0.45 -10.21
CA LEU A 181 10.68 -0.67 -11.11
C LEU A 181 11.88 -1.17 -11.93
N ALA A 182 12.77 -0.28 -12.36
CA ALA A 182 13.96 -0.64 -13.15
C ALA A 182 14.97 -1.54 -12.39
N GLN A 183 14.82 -1.68 -11.06
CA GLN A 183 15.59 -2.66 -10.29
C GLN A 183 15.13 -4.12 -10.55
N GLY A 184 13.98 -4.32 -11.19
CA GLY A 184 13.41 -5.64 -11.47
C GLY A 184 12.03 -5.88 -10.80
N TRP A 185 11.49 -4.91 -10.07
CA TRP A 185 10.16 -5.01 -9.48
C TRP A 185 9.07 -4.99 -10.55
N THR A 186 8.06 -5.84 -10.39
CA THR A 186 6.89 -5.92 -11.28
C THR A 186 5.68 -5.27 -10.62
N ASP A 187 5.13 -4.21 -11.24
CA ASP A 187 3.83 -3.63 -10.84
C ASP A 187 2.71 -4.59 -11.23
N ALA A 188 2.19 -5.30 -10.23
CA ALA A 188 1.24 -6.39 -10.44
C ALA A 188 -0.05 -5.93 -11.09
N LEU A 189 -0.65 -4.83 -10.60
CA LEU A 189 -1.91 -4.33 -11.14
C LEU A 189 -1.74 -3.85 -12.59
N ARG A 190 -0.65 -3.13 -12.89
CA ARG A 190 -0.38 -2.66 -14.27
C ARG A 190 -0.04 -3.82 -15.21
N THR A 191 0.59 -4.88 -14.73
CA THR A 191 0.88 -6.08 -15.51
C THR A 191 -0.41 -6.80 -15.94
N MET A 192 -1.40 -6.90 -15.04
CA MET A 192 -2.68 -7.54 -15.35
C MET A 192 -3.62 -6.64 -16.16
N HIS A 193 -3.45 -5.31 -16.08
CA HIS A 193 -4.28 -4.30 -16.78
C HIS A 193 -3.42 -3.31 -17.58
N PRO A 194 -2.68 -3.74 -18.60
CA PRO A 194 -1.61 -2.96 -19.23
C PRO A 194 -2.06 -1.69 -19.96
N GLY A 195 -3.29 -1.62 -20.40
CA GLY A 195 -3.85 -0.47 -21.15
C GLY A 195 -5.10 0.14 -20.51
N GLU A 196 -5.46 -0.31 -19.32
CA GLU A 196 -6.71 0.10 -18.69
C GLU A 196 -6.51 1.28 -17.75
N THR A 197 -7.50 2.16 -17.72
CA THR A 197 -7.65 3.17 -16.67
C THR A 197 -8.27 2.50 -15.44
N ILE A 198 -7.48 2.29 -14.41
CA ILE A 198 -7.91 1.68 -13.15
C ILE A 198 -7.47 2.57 -12.00
N TYR A 199 -8.35 2.80 -11.02
CA TYR A 199 -8.11 3.68 -9.90
C TYR A 199 -8.27 2.95 -8.59
N THR A 200 -7.56 3.45 -7.56
CA THR A 200 -7.57 2.89 -6.19
C THR A 200 -8.07 3.90 -5.16
N PHE A 201 -8.11 5.19 -5.53
CA PHE A 201 -8.49 6.32 -4.69
C PHE A 201 -9.52 7.21 -5.38
N TRP A 202 -10.49 7.73 -4.62
CA TRP A 202 -11.45 8.76 -5.06
C TRP A 202 -11.76 9.71 -3.91
N ASP A 203 -11.45 10.99 -4.09
CA ASP A 203 -11.75 12.04 -3.12
C ASP A 203 -13.23 12.01 -2.68
N TYR A 204 -13.52 12.44 -1.46
CA TYR A 204 -14.89 12.56 -0.95
C TYR A 204 -15.69 13.67 -1.62
N PHE A 205 -15.01 14.67 -2.20
CA PHE A 205 -15.65 15.84 -2.75
C PHE A 205 -16.14 15.66 -4.19
N ARG A 206 -17.10 16.48 -4.57
CA ARG A 206 -17.61 16.61 -5.95
C ARG A 206 -18.07 15.30 -6.58
N ASN A 207 -18.56 14.37 -5.78
CA ASN A 207 -18.98 13.05 -6.24
C ASN A 207 -17.91 12.35 -7.11
N ALA A 208 -16.65 12.40 -6.68
CA ALA A 208 -15.52 11.84 -7.45
C ALA A 208 -15.71 10.35 -7.74
N TYR A 209 -16.15 9.56 -6.76
CA TYR A 209 -16.43 8.13 -6.94
C TYR A 209 -17.50 7.87 -8.00
N GLY A 210 -18.66 8.54 -7.91
CA GLY A 210 -19.75 8.35 -8.88
C GLY A 210 -19.38 8.75 -10.30
N ARG A 211 -18.46 9.73 -10.48
CA ARG A 211 -17.94 10.16 -11.79
C ARG A 211 -16.72 9.34 -12.24
N ASN A 212 -16.28 8.40 -11.46
CA ASN A 212 -15.01 7.68 -11.63
C ASN A 212 -13.79 8.62 -11.84
N ALA A 213 -13.77 9.73 -11.09
CA ALA A 213 -12.68 10.70 -11.11
C ALA A 213 -11.65 10.32 -10.05
N GLY A 214 -10.84 9.31 -10.31
CA GLY A 214 -9.94 8.68 -9.36
C GLY A 214 -8.46 8.80 -9.72
N LEU A 215 -7.65 8.19 -8.85
CA LEU A 215 -6.20 8.06 -8.95
C LEU A 215 -5.81 6.61 -8.65
N ARG A 216 -4.75 6.10 -9.29
CA ARG A 216 -4.09 4.86 -8.87
C ARG A 216 -2.82 5.23 -8.13
N ILE A 217 -2.84 5.12 -6.81
CA ILE A 217 -1.75 5.49 -5.91
C ILE A 217 -1.36 4.37 -4.93
N ASP A 218 -2.16 3.30 -4.88
CA ASP A 218 -1.86 2.09 -4.12
C ASP A 218 -1.28 1.04 -5.09
N HIS A 219 -0.13 0.48 -4.73
CA HIS A 219 0.60 -0.44 -5.59
C HIS A 219 1.04 -1.69 -4.84
N LEU A 220 1.14 -2.83 -5.55
CA LEU A 220 1.78 -4.05 -5.10
C LEU A 220 2.88 -4.40 -6.11
N LEU A 221 4.11 -4.37 -5.65
CA LEU A 221 5.31 -4.65 -6.45
C LEU A 221 5.87 -6.00 -6.07
N LEU A 222 6.10 -6.86 -7.07
CA LEU A 222 6.59 -8.22 -6.89
C LEU A 222 8.07 -8.30 -7.20
N SER A 223 8.84 -9.03 -6.38
CA SER A 223 10.20 -9.41 -6.73
C SER A 223 10.22 -10.32 -7.97
N PRO A 224 11.34 -10.40 -8.72
CA PRO A 224 11.45 -11.24 -9.91
C PRO A 224 11.06 -12.70 -9.70
N ASP A 225 11.33 -13.25 -8.49
CA ASP A 225 10.99 -14.63 -8.14
C ASP A 225 9.48 -14.86 -7.98
N LEU A 226 8.73 -13.83 -7.56
CA LEU A 226 7.27 -13.89 -7.40
C LEU A 226 6.50 -13.52 -8.67
N ALA A 227 7.06 -12.68 -9.51
CA ALA A 227 6.35 -12.18 -10.71
C ALA A 227 5.77 -13.29 -11.61
N PRO A 228 6.45 -14.44 -11.83
CA PRO A 228 5.90 -15.54 -12.62
C PRO A 228 4.69 -16.23 -11.98
N SER A 229 4.51 -16.13 -10.66
CA SER A 229 3.37 -16.73 -9.94
C SER A 229 2.12 -15.83 -9.90
N LEU A 230 2.17 -14.64 -10.48
CA LEU A 230 1.01 -13.72 -10.52
C LEU A 230 -0.10 -14.30 -11.41
N LYS A 231 -1.28 -14.54 -10.80
CA LYS A 231 -2.48 -15.07 -11.49
C LYS A 231 -3.53 -14.00 -11.73
N ALA A 232 -3.71 -13.10 -10.77
CA ALA A 232 -4.69 -12.03 -10.85
C ALA A 232 -4.27 -10.84 -10.01
N ALA A 233 -4.74 -9.66 -10.39
CA ALA A 233 -4.67 -8.44 -9.59
C ALA A 233 -5.88 -7.58 -9.92
N ASP A 234 -6.50 -6.97 -8.92
CA ASP A 234 -7.66 -6.10 -9.13
C ASP A 234 -7.89 -5.19 -7.92
N VAL A 235 -8.92 -4.37 -8.02
CA VAL A 235 -9.36 -3.40 -7.01
C VAL A 235 -10.79 -3.74 -6.58
N ASP A 236 -11.02 -3.92 -5.28
CA ASP A 236 -12.35 -4.11 -4.70
C ASP A 236 -13.08 -2.76 -4.64
N ARG A 237 -13.32 -2.16 -5.82
CA ARG A 237 -13.83 -0.81 -6.00
C ARG A 237 -15.13 -0.55 -5.22
N ASP A 238 -16.00 -1.55 -5.13
CA ASP A 238 -17.31 -1.41 -4.48
C ASP A 238 -17.20 -1.11 -2.97
N VAL A 239 -16.08 -1.45 -2.33
CA VAL A 239 -15.80 -1.09 -0.93
C VAL A 239 -15.82 0.43 -0.74
N ARG A 240 -15.33 1.20 -1.74
CA ARG A 240 -15.38 2.67 -1.73
C ARG A 240 -16.82 3.23 -1.78
N GLY A 241 -17.77 2.47 -2.27
CA GLY A 241 -19.19 2.84 -2.34
C GLY A 241 -20.02 2.52 -1.09
N ARG A 242 -19.44 1.86 -0.09
CA ARG A 242 -20.14 1.44 1.14
C ARG A 242 -20.38 2.59 2.12
N GLU A 243 -21.05 2.32 3.23
CA GLU A 243 -21.28 3.31 4.29
C GLU A 243 -19.96 3.67 4.99
N LYS A 244 -19.74 4.98 5.22
CA LYS A 244 -18.52 5.54 5.86
C LYS A 244 -17.20 4.95 5.32
N PRO A 245 -17.01 4.92 3.99
CA PRO A 245 -15.87 4.25 3.39
C PRO A 245 -14.56 5.03 3.62
N SER A 246 -13.43 4.38 3.39
CA SER A 246 -12.19 5.08 3.07
C SER A 246 -12.31 5.79 1.72
N ASP A 247 -11.48 6.78 1.45
CA ASP A 247 -11.30 7.37 0.11
C ASP A 247 -10.52 6.43 -0.84
N HIS A 248 -9.90 5.39 -0.30
CA HIS A 248 -9.29 4.29 -1.06
C HIS A 248 -10.20 3.07 -1.13
N ALA A 249 -9.95 2.20 -2.11
CA ALA A 249 -10.46 0.84 -2.18
C ALA A 249 -9.31 -0.17 -1.98
N PRO A 250 -9.57 -1.36 -1.43
CA PRO A 250 -8.56 -2.40 -1.34
C PRO A 250 -8.05 -2.81 -2.72
N VAL A 251 -6.74 -2.97 -2.84
CA VAL A 251 -6.06 -3.52 -4.03
C VAL A 251 -5.47 -4.87 -3.63
N TRP A 252 -5.62 -5.87 -4.49
CA TRP A 252 -5.16 -7.21 -4.18
C TRP A 252 -4.50 -7.90 -5.37
N ILE A 253 -3.67 -8.88 -5.02
CA ILE A 253 -3.04 -9.83 -5.95
C ILE A 253 -3.34 -11.25 -5.52
N GLU A 254 -3.35 -12.15 -6.48
CA GLU A 254 -3.37 -13.60 -6.27
C GLU A 254 -2.12 -14.23 -6.87
N LEU A 255 -1.38 -14.96 -6.04
CA LEU A 255 -0.16 -15.65 -6.39
C LEU A 255 -0.38 -17.17 -6.35
N ASP A 256 0.08 -17.87 -7.38
CA ASP A 256 0.13 -19.34 -7.44
C ASP A 256 1.38 -19.85 -6.72
N ILE A 257 1.37 -19.71 -5.43
CA ILE A 257 2.39 -20.25 -4.53
C ILE A 257 1.70 -21.09 -3.48
N ASP A 258 2.22 -22.29 -3.22
CA ASP A 258 1.76 -23.12 -2.11
C ASP A 258 2.01 -22.36 -0.81
N GLY A 259 0.93 -21.97 -0.13
CA GLY A 259 1.05 -21.46 1.22
C GLY A 259 1.68 -22.56 2.05
N GLY A 260 2.93 -22.34 2.50
CA GLY A 260 3.70 -23.34 3.23
C GLY A 260 2.84 -24.01 4.30
N LYS A 261 2.62 -25.31 4.11
CA LYS A 261 2.00 -26.19 5.10
C LYS A 261 2.99 -26.51 6.20
#